data_bcde0cfb09014b1b5cfcee3f9776980c
#
_entry.id   bcde0cfb09014b1b5cfcee3f9776980c
#
_cell.length_a   1.000
_cell.length_b   1.000
_cell.length_c   1.000
_cell.angle_alpha   90.00
_cell.angle_beta   90.00
_cell.angle_gamma   90.00
#
_symmetry.space_group_name_H-M   'P 1'
#
loop_
_entity.id
_entity.type
_entity.pdbx_description
1 polymer ?
#
loop_
_entity_poly.entity_id
_entity_poly.type
_entity_poly.pdbx_seq_one_letter_code
_entity_poly.pdbx_strand_id
1 'polypeptide(L)'
;MSSRKDLKILIVDDKPNMRRTITNMLRQIGYKDIRDADDGDTAMKLLMSHKFDFVICDWNMPRMQGIEVLKKMRSDDTLKPIPFLMVTAEVEESTVAEAAETGLDGYIIKPFIPETLHNQMKDILEKRKNPDKLETKFQLGMTLFNVGQYDQAMKAFQAILQTNPNSPRTYHAIGQIYEKKDDMDSAQSAFQKALELSPKFIKAHERLAKIYEKAEDPQKALKHIEAALKISPKNPDRNVQLGKIQLTLGDSQKAKEAFNKAVKLEPDNAERLTEIGEAFLETGYSEDATEAFQSSLDLNPENIHVYNRLGIALRKQNKHEEAISEYQKALKIDPENEYVLFNIGRAYQEWGRKEDAIKYFKKALELYEGFPEAKAALKELGEKV
;
A
#
# COMPACT_ATOMS: atom_id res chain seq x y z
N MET A 1 -32.61 -10.63 -22.41
CA MET A 1 -32.27 -10.81 -20.98
C MET A 1 -31.69 -12.22 -20.85
N SER A 2 -30.34 -12.32 -20.72
CA SER A 2 -29.70 -13.64 -20.44
C SER A 2 -30.25 -14.12 -19.09
N SER A 3 -30.71 -15.38 -19.04
CA SER A 3 -31.26 -15.92 -17.80
C SER A 3 -30.18 -15.90 -16.72
N ARG A 4 -30.55 -15.65 -15.46
CA ARG A 4 -29.59 -15.64 -14.29
C ARG A 4 -28.77 -16.94 -14.17
N LYS A 5 -29.01 -17.94 -14.99
CA LYS A 5 -28.39 -19.28 -14.98
C LYS A 5 -27.22 -19.46 -15.96
N ASP A 6 -26.91 -18.42 -16.77
CA ASP A 6 -25.84 -18.48 -17.79
C ASP A 6 -24.52 -17.81 -17.33
N LEU A 7 -24.38 -17.59 -16.01
CA LEU A 7 -23.17 -17.00 -15.46
C LEU A 7 -21.99 -17.99 -15.56
N LYS A 8 -20.82 -17.47 -15.94
CA LYS A 8 -19.54 -18.20 -15.93
C LYS A 8 -18.90 -18.03 -14.57
N ILE A 9 -18.84 -19.11 -13.81
CA ILE A 9 -18.39 -19.10 -12.42
C ILE A 9 -17.04 -19.80 -12.32
N LEU A 10 -16.07 -19.14 -11.65
CA LEU A 10 -14.81 -19.73 -11.25
C LEU A 10 -14.87 -20.12 -9.78
N ILE A 11 -14.55 -21.38 -9.48
CA ILE A 11 -14.38 -21.89 -8.12
C ILE A 11 -12.87 -22.06 -7.87
N VAL A 12 -12.37 -21.56 -6.76
CA VAL A 12 -10.95 -21.69 -6.36
C VAL A 12 -10.88 -22.26 -4.95
N ASP A 13 -10.33 -23.46 -4.80
CA ASP A 13 -10.17 -24.14 -3.51
C ASP A 13 -9.11 -25.23 -3.68
N ASP A 14 -8.17 -25.39 -2.77
CA ASP A 14 -7.09 -26.38 -2.86
C ASP A 14 -7.59 -27.81 -2.71
N LYS A 15 -8.77 -28.01 -2.05
CA LYS A 15 -9.35 -29.31 -1.76
C LYS A 15 -10.27 -29.80 -2.88
N PRO A 16 -9.94 -30.87 -3.62
CA PRO A 16 -10.75 -31.38 -4.72
C PRO A 16 -12.20 -31.72 -4.32
N ASN A 17 -12.39 -32.23 -3.09
CA ASN A 17 -13.70 -32.57 -2.57
C ASN A 17 -14.56 -31.31 -2.36
N MET A 18 -13.97 -30.20 -1.93
CA MET A 18 -14.70 -28.94 -1.75
C MET A 18 -15.09 -28.34 -3.09
N ARG A 19 -14.19 -28.30 -4.08
CA ARG A 19 -14.51 -27.87 -5.45
C ARG A 19 -15.68 -28.66 -6.03
N ARG A 20 -15.65 -29.99 -5.87
CA ARG A 20 -16.75 -30.87 -6.31
C ARG A 20 -18.06 -30.57 -5.58
N THR A 21 -17.99 -30.33 -4.26
CA THR A 21 -19.15 -30.00 -3.43
C THR A 21 -19.79 -28.69 -3.89
N ILE A 22 -19.01 -27.62 -4.03
CA ILE A 22 -19.49 -26.31 -4.51
C ILE A 22 -20.04 -26.43 -5.92
N THR A 23 -19.37 -27.16 -6.82
CA THR A 23 -19.84 -27.41 -8.18
C THR A 23 -21.21 -28.09 -8.18
N ASN A 24 -21.40 -29.12 -7.35
CA ASN A 24 -22.70 -29.84 -7.26
C ASN A 24 -23.80 -28.92 -6.71
N MET A 25 -23.48 -28.10 -5.67
CA MET A 25 -24.41 -27.09 -5.13
C MET A 25 -24.85 -26.09 -6.23
N LEU A 26 -23.86 -25.55 -6.98
CA LEU A 26 -24.17 -24.62 -8.08
C LEU A 26 -25.00 -25.24 -9.18
N ARG A 27 -24.71 -26.49 -9.55
CA ARG A 27 -25.53 -27.24 -10.53
C ARG A 27 -26.95 -27.50 -10.02
N GLN A 28 -27.09 -27.82 -8.74
CA GLN A 28 -28.42 -28.01 -8.10
C GLN A 28 -29.24 -26.71 -8.14
N ILE A 29 -28.57 -25.55 -7.96
CA ILE A 29 -29.19 -24.22 -8.06
C ILE A 29 -29.52 -23.86 -9.53
N GLY A 30 -28.87 -24.52 -10.50
CA GLY A 30 -29.13 -24.40 -11.93
C GLY A 30 -28.06 -23.66 -12.74
N TYR A 31 -26.88 -23.37 -12.18
CA TYR A 31 -25.72 -22.84 -12.92
C TYR A 31 -25.05 -23.97 -13.72
N LYS A 32 -24.60 -23.68 -14.95
CA LYS A 32 -24.05 -24.69 -15.87
C LYS A 32 -22.62 -24.47 -16.27
N ASP A 33 -22.20 -23.20 -16.45
CA ASP A 33 -20.85 -22.84 -16.88
C ASP A 33 -19.97 -22.61 -15.64
N ILE A 34 -19.35 -23.68 -15.18
CA ILE A 34 -18.55 -23.69 -13.95
C ILE A 34 -17.17 -24.24 -14.30
N ARG A 35 -16.12 -23.48 -13.96
CA ARG A 35 -14.73 -23.93 -14.00
C ARG A 35 -14.15 -23.90 -12.61
N ASP A 36 -13.10 -24.67 -12.38
CA ASP A 36 -12.41 -24.71 -11.11
C ASP A 36 -10.89 -24.55 -11.26
N ALA A 37 -10.27 -24.07 -10.21
CA ALA A 37 -8.83 -23.93 -10.03
C ALA A 37 -8.44 -24.51 -8.66
N ASP A 38 -7.29 -25.11 -8.58
CA ASP A 38 -6.77 -25.76 -7.37
C ASP A 38 -5.90 -24.85 -6.50
N ASP A 39 -5.58 -23.67 -7.00
CA ASP A 39 -4.86 -22.64 -6.29
C ASP A 39 -5.04 -21.23 -6.90
N GLY A 40 -4.50 -20.21 -6.21
CA GLY A 40 -4.60 -18.82 -6.66
C GLY A 40 -3.84 -18.53 -7.95
N ASP A 41 -2.69 -19.17 -8.21
CA ASP A 41 -1.93 -18.96 -9.45
C ASP A 41 -2.67 -19.52 -10.68
N THR A 42 -3.26 -20.71 -10.55
CA THR A 42 -4.12 -21.31 -11.58
C THR A 42 -5.36 -20.44 -11.81
N ALA A 43 -5.96 -19.92 -10.73
CA ALA A 43 -7.11 -19.02 -10.80
C ALA A 43 -6.78 -17.73 -11.58
N MET A 44 -5.64 -17.08 -11.28
CA MET A 44 -5.22 -15.87 -12.00
C MET A 44 -4.96 -16.14 -13.48
N LYS A 45 -4.31 -17.26 -13.84
CA LYS A 45 -4.13 -17.66 -15.26
C LYS A 45 -5.46 -17.82 -15.98
N LEU A 46 -6.45 -18.44 -15.33
CA LEU A 46 -7.80 -18.61 -15.90
C LEU A 46 -8.51 -17.26 -16.05
N LEU A 47 -8.42 -16.38 -15.04
CA LEU A 47 -9.03 -15.05 -15.07
C LEU A 47 -8.47 -14.17 -16.18
N MET A 48 -7.18 -14.27 -16.47
CA MET A 48 -6.53 -13.53 -17.55
C MET A 48 -6.86 -14.09 -18.93
N SER A 49 -7.11 -15.39 -19.06
CA SER A 49 -7.34 -16.07 -20.34
C SER A 49 -8.80 -16.26 -20.71
N HIS A 50 -9.71 -16.13 -19.75
CA HIS A 50 -11.14 -16.38 -19.94
C HIS A 50 -11.98 -15.33 -19.20
N LYS A 51 -13.18 -15.07 -19.73
CA LYS A 51 -14.15 -14.19 -19.06
C LYS A 51 -14.97 -14.98 -18.05
N PHE A 52 -15.05 -14.46 -16.84
CA PHE A 52 -15.91 -14.95 -15.76
C PHE A 52 -16.84 -13.84 -15.29
N ASP A 53 -18.00 -14.25 -14.79
CA ASP A 53 -19.02 -13.35 -14.27
C ASP A 53 -19.09 -13.38 -12.73
N PHE A 54 -18.46 -14.39 -12.09
CA PHE A 54 -18.44 -14.55 -10.64
C PHE A 54 -17.27 -15.44 -10.20
N VAL A 55 -16.64 -15.10 -9.07
CA VAL A 55 -15.58 -15.91 -8.45
C VAL A 55 -16.00 -16.34 -7.05
N ILE A 56 -15.82 -17.62 -6.74
CA ILE A 56 -15.97 -18.22 -5.41
C ILE A 56 -14.61 -18.77 -5.02
N CYS A 57 -14.00 -18.24 -3.97
CA CYS A 57 -12.61 -18.55 -3.63
C CYS A 57 -12.48 -18.94 -2.15
N ASP A 58 -11.76 -20.02 -1.87
CA ASP A 58 -11.36 -20.35 -0.51
C ASP A 58 -10.37 -19.29 0.00
N TRP A 59 -10.39 -19.07 1.31
CA TRP A 59 -9.46 -18.16 1.98
C TRP A 59 -8.06 -18.74 2.05
N ASN A 60 -7.96 -19.92 2.65
CA ASN A 60 -6.69 -20.56 3.00
C ASN A 60 -6.29 -21.58 1.93
N MET A 61 -5.39 -21.18 1.03
CA MET A 61 -4.83 -22.04 0.00
C MET A 61 -3.30 -21.98 0.03
N PRO A 62 -2.60 -23.05 -0.36
CA PRO A 62 -1.14 -23.04 -0.50
C PRO A 62 -0.72 -22.09 -1.64
N ARG A 63 0.51 -21.60 -1.59
CA ARG A 63 1.15 -20.70 -2.56
C ARG A 63 0.51 -19.32 -2.59
N MET A 64 -0.68 -19.14 -3.14
CA MET A 64 -1.40 -17.88 -3.21
C MET A 64 -2.74 -17.99 -2.48
N GLN A 65 -2.92 -17.23 -1.41
CA GLN A 65 -4.15 -17.19 -0.62
C GLN A 65 -5.29 -16.47 -1.36
N GLY A 66 -6.53 -16.74 -0.97
CA GLY A 66 -7.71 -16.12 -1.59
C GLY A 66 -7.72 -14.59 -1.49
N ILE A 67 -7.16 -14.03 -0.40
CA ILE A 67 -7.02 -12.57 -0.23
C ILE A 67 -6.03 -11.97 -1.24
N GLU A 68 -4.98 -12.70 -1.62
CA GLU A 68 -4.01 -12.25 -2.62
C GLU A 68 -4.60 -12.29 -4.04
N VAL A 69 -5.43 -13.32 -4.34
CA VAL A 69 -6.21 -13.37 -5.58
C VAL A 69 -7.13 -12.15 -5.66
N LEU A 70 -7.86 -11.83 -4.56
CA LEU A 70 -8.73 -10.66 -4.49
C LEU A 70 -7.94 -9.36 -4.70
N LYS A 71 -6.78 -9.17 -4.03
CA LYS A 71 -5.91 -7.99 -4.21
C LYS A 71 -5.50 -7.80 -5.66
N LYS A 72 -5.04 -8.87 -6.33
CA LYS A 72 -4.67 -8.84 -7.75
C LYS A 72 -5.85 -8.51 -8.65
N MET A 73 -7.02 -9.10 -8.40
CA MET A 73 -8.23 -8.78 -9.17
C MET A 73 -8.67 -7.33 -8.99
N ARG A 74 -8.53 -6.75 -7.80
CA ARG A 74 -8.94 -5.37 -7.53
C ARG A 74 -7.95 -4.33 -8.06
N SER A 75 -6.70 -4.71 -8.32
CA SER A 75 -5.69 -3.88 -8.98
C SER A 75 -5.78 -3.89 -10.52
N ASP A 76 -6.48 -4.84 -11.12
CA ASP A 76 -6.66 -4.94 -12.57
C ASP A 76 -8.03 -4.38 -13.00
N ASP A 77 -8.04 -3.41 -13.90
CA ASP A 77 -9.26 -2.71 -14.33
C ASP A 77 -10.28 -3.65 -15.02
N THR A 78 -9.84 -4.73 -15.64
CA THR A 78 -10.71 -5.71 -16.34
C THR A 78 -11.30 -6.73 -15.38
N LEU A 79 -10.60 -7.10 -14.33
CA LEU A 79 -11.01 -8.07 -13.32
C LEU A 79 -11.73 -7.42 -12.13
N LYS A 80 -11.41 -6.18 -11.81
CA LYS A 80 -12.00 -5.41 -10.71
C LYS A 80 -13.53 -5.43 -10.65
N PRO A 81 -14.27 -5.40 -11.79
CA PRO A 81 -15.74 -5.46 -11.75
C PRO A 81 -16.31 -6.83 -11.41
N ILE A 82 -15.52 -7.92 -11.46
CA ILE A 82 -16.02 -9.27 -11.23
C ILE A 82 -16.36 -9.47 -9.74
N PRO A 83 -17.61 -9.92 -9.42
CA PRO A 83 -18.00 -10.25 -8.06
C PRO A 83 -17.12 -11.35 -7.45
N PHE A 84 -16.74 -11.19 -6.18
CA PHE A 84 -15.88 -12.12 -5.46
C PHE A 84 -16.53 -12.52 -4.13
N LEU A 85 -16.79 -13.80 -3.98
CA LEU A 85 -17.33 -14.42 -2.78
C LEU A 85 -16.25 -15.28 -2.12
N MET A 86 -15.86 -14.91 -0.91
CA MET A 86 -14.90 -15.69 -0.14
C MET A 86 -15.58 -16.82 0.62
N VAL A 87 -14.93 -17.96 0.70
CA VAL A 87 -15.38 -19.10 1.50
C VAL A 87 -14.30 -19.43 2.51
N THR A 88 -14.66 -19.58 3.80
CA THR A 88 -13.68 -19.78 4.88
C THR A 88 -14.19 -20.71 5.97
N ALA A 89 -13.28 -21.41 6.64
CA ALA A 89 -13.61 -22.26 7.80
C ALA A 89 -13.63 -21.47 9.12
N GLU A 90 -12.86 -20.38 9.21
CA GLU A 90 -12.73 -19.54 10.40
C GLU A 90 -12.84 -18.07 10.02
N VAL A 91 -13.43 -17.27 10.91
CA VAL A 91 -13.58 -15.83 10.71
C VAL A 91 -13.01 -15.11 11.93
N GLU A 92 -11.72 -14.74 11.84
CA GLU A 92 -11.19 -13.73 12.74
C GLU A 92 -11.66 -12.35 12.29
N GLU A 93 -12.02 -11.49 13.22
CA GLU A 93 -12.51 -10.14 12.93
C GLU A 93 -11.50 -9.32 12.10
N SER A 94 -10.21 -9.50 12.36
CA SER A 94 -9.09 -8.88 11.63
C SER A 94 -9.02 -9.31 10.17
N THR A 95 -9.31 -10.57 9.89
CA THR A 95 -9.26 -11.17 8.55
C THR A 95 -10.41 -10.66 7.69
N VAL A 96 -11.63 -10.56 8.28
CA VAL A 96 -12.78 -9.96 7.60
C VAL A 96 -12.56 -8.46 7.32
N ALA A 97 -11.94 -7.75 8.25
CA ALA A 97 -11.62 -6.34 8.07
C ALA A 97 -10.65 -6.13 6.90
N GLU A 98 -9.59 -6.94 6.78
CA GLU A 98 -8.64 -6.89 5.66
C GLU A 98 -9.34 -7.16 4.32
N ALA A 99 -10.20 -8.17 4.25
CA ALA A 99 -10.94 -8.50 3.04
C ALA A 99 -11.93 -7.39 2.64
N ALA A 100 -12.63 -6.80 3.61
CA ALA A 100 -13.54 -5.68 3.37
C ALA A 100 -12.78 -4.44 2.82
N GLU A 101 -11.59 -4.15 3.34
CA GLU A 101 -10.72 -3.08 2.82
C GLU A 101 -10.28 -3.34 1.39
N THR A 102 -10.00 -4.60 1.06
CA THR A 102 -9.59 -5.03 -0.28
C THR A 102 -10.75 -4.98 -1.30
N GLY A 103 -12.00 -4.81 -0.84
CA GLY A 103 -13.17 -4.73 -1.71
C GLY A 103 -13.82 -6.09 -1.96
N LEU A 104 -13.91 -6.92 -0.92
CA LEU A 104 -14.68 -8.17 -0.91
C LEU A 104 -16.18 -7.87 -1.06
N ASP A 105 -16.88 -8.64 -1.91
CA ASP A 105 -18.33 -8.47 -2.11
C ASP A 105 -19.16 -9.25 -1.08
N GLY A 106 -18.65 -10.37 -0.57
CA GLY A 106 -19.28 -11.16 0.47
C GLY A 106 -18.45 -12.38 0.88
N TYR A 107 -18.83 -13.00 1.99
CA TYR A 107 -18.18 -14.22 2.46
C TYR A 107 -19.19 -15.24 2.99
N ILE A 108 -18.81 -16.53 3.02
CA ILE A 108 -19.56 -17.63 3.60
C ILE A 108 -18.63 -18.45 4.51
N ILE A 109 -19.16 -18.81 5.68
CA ILE A 109 -18.46 -19.68 6.63
C ILE A 109 -18.79 -21.14 6.35
N LYS A 110 -17.77 -22.01 6.27
CA LYS A 110 -17.92 -23.47 6.16
C LYS A 110 -18.32 -24.06 7.54
N PRO A 111 -19.23 -25.05 7.63
CA PRO A 111 -19.98 -25.65 6.51
C PRO A 111 -21.22 -24.83 6.10
N PHE A 112 -21.60 -24.91 4.85
CA PHE A 112 -22.79 -24.22 4.31
C PHE A 112 -23.59 -25.13 3.39
N ILE A 113 -24.86 -24.74 3.14
CA ILE A 113 -25.83 -25.46 2.31
C ILE A 113 -26.08 -24.73 0.97
N PRO A 114 -26.60 -25.39 -0.06
CA PRO A 114 -26.88 -24.77 -1.37
C PRO A 114 -27.71 -23.49 -1.28
N GLU A 115 -28.65 -23.41 -0.36
CA GLU A 115 -29.52 -22.25 -0.17
C GLU A 115 -28.74 -21.04 0.32
N THR A 116 -27.80 -21.23 1.27
CA THR A 116 -26.91 -20.16 1.76
C THR A 116 -26.05 -19.61 0.62
N LEU A 117 -25.43 -20.49 -0.17
CA LEU A 117 -24.63 -20.10 -1.34
C LEU A 117 -25.47 -19.30 -2.34
N HIS A 118 -26.69 -19.80 -2.65
CA HIS A 118 -27.61 -19.14 -3.56
C HIS A 118 -28.00 -17.74 -3.12
N ASN A 119 -28.37 -17.60 -1.84
CA ASN A 119 -28.81 -16.32 -1.27
C ASN A 119 -27.66 -15.29 -1.28
N GLN A 120 -26.46 -15.67 -0.88
CA GLN A 120 -25.29 -14.78 -0.92
C GLN A 120 -24.94 -14.35 -2.36
N MET A 121 -24.90 -15.28 -3.31
CA MET A 121 -24.67 -14.94 -4.71
C MET A 121 -25.74 -14.00 -5.26
N LYS A 122 -27.02 -14.28 -4.94
CA LYS A 122 -28.15 -13.45 -5.35
C LYS A 122 -28.02 -12.04 -4.81
N ASP A 123 -27.73 -11.88 -3.51
CA ASP A 123 -27.58 -10.59 -2.84
C ASP A 123 -26.44 -9.77 -3.46
N ILE A 124 -25.28 -10.40 -3.70
CA ILE A 124 -24.15 -9.75 -4.36
C ILE A 124 -24.52 -9.28 -5.78
N LEU A 125 -25.15 -10.14 -6.56
CA LEU A 125 -25.56 -9.83 -7.94
C LEU A 125 -26.67 -8.78 -8.00
N GLU A 126 -27.61 -8.77 -7.05
CA GLU A 126 -28.69 -7.77 -6.97
C GLU A 126 -28.15 -6.40 -6.57
N LYS A 127 -27.28 -6.33 -5.56
CA LYS A 127 -26.57 -5.09 -5.17
C LYS A 127 -25.81 -4.48 -6.34
N ARG A 128 -25.19 -5.28 -7.19
CA ARG A 128 -24.47 -4.81 -8.38
C ARG A 128 -25.37 -4.41 -9.54
N LYS A 129 -26.53 -5.08 -9.73
CA LYS A 129 -27.50 -4.74 -10.81
C LYS A 129 -28.37 -3.53 -10.50
N ASN A 130 -28.76 -3.39 -9.26
CA ASN A 130 -29.54 -2.27 -8.75
C ASN A 130 -28.80 -1.67 -7.55
N PRO A 131 -27.71 -0.93 -7.79
CA PRO A 131 -27.12 -0.19 -6.70
C PRO A 131 -28.18 0.71 -6.11
N ASP A 132 -28.35 0.69 -4.80
CA ASP A 132 -29.22 1.60 -4.08
C ASP A 132 -29.05 3.01 -4.64
N LYS A 133 -30.14 3.78 -4.70
CA LYS A 133 -30.07 5.20 -5.16
C LYS A 133 -28.98 5.98 -4.42
N LEU A 134 -28.71 5.64 -3.16
CA LEU A 134 -27.61 6.20 -2.37
C LEU A 134 -26.25 5.76 -2.89
N GLU A 135 -26.07 4.49 -3.25
CA GLU A 135 -24.82 3.97 -3.82
C GLU A 135 -24.54 4.62 -5.19
N THR A 136 -25.56 4.75 -6.05
CA THR A 136 -25.42 5.46 -7.35
C THR A 136 -24.97 6.92 -7.15
N LYS A 137 -25.57 7.62 -6.18
CA LYS A 137 -25.16 8.98 -5.83
C LYS A 137 -23.73 9.02 -5.26
N PHE A 138 -23.36 8.02 -4.45
CA PHE A 138 -22.02 7.93 -3.90
C PHE A 138 -20.99 7.71 -5.00
N GLN A 139 -21.23 6.81 -5.94
CA GLN A 139 -20.36 6.57 -7.09
C GLN A 139 -20.23 7.82 -7.98
N LEU A 140 -21.32 8.53 -8.21
CA LEU A 140 -21.26 9.83 -8.91
C LEU A 140 -20.37 10.81 -8.16
N GLY A 141 -20.54 10.93 -6.83
CA GLY A 141 -19.69 11.81 -6.01
C GLY A 141 -18.21 11.43 -6.09
N MET A 142 -17.88 10.12 -6.05
CA MET A 142 -16.50 9.64 -6.21
C MET A 142 -15.95 9.90 -7.61
N THR A 143 -16.76 9.73 -8.67
CA THR A 143 -16.35 10.04 -10.04
C THR A 143 -16.00 11.53 -10.17
N LEU A 144 -16.87 12.41 -9.66
CA LEU A 144 -16.63 13.86 -9.65
C LEU A 144 -15.37 14.22 -8.84
N PHE A 145 -15.14 13.56 -7.70
CA PHE A 145 -13.93 13.72 -6.91
C PHE A 145 -12.66 13.34 -7.70
N ASN A 146 -12.68 12.20 -8.37
CA ASN A 146 -11.53 11.68 -9.11
C ASN A 146 -11.15 12.56 -10.32
N VAL A 147 -12.13 13.27 -10.92
CA VAL A 147 -11.87 14.23 -12.01
C VAL A 147 -11.64 15.66 -11.50
N GLY A 148 -11.48 15.87 -10.19
CA GLY A 148 -11.16 17.16 -9.59
C GLY A 148 -12.35 18.11 -9.42
N GLN A 149 -13.58 17.69 -9.71
CA GLN A 149 -14.79 18.50 -9.56
C GLN A 149 -15.31 18.49 -8.12
N TYR A 150 -14.48 19.00 -7.19
CA TYR A 150 -14.68 18.87 -5.74
C TYR A 150 -15.98 19.51 -5.25
N ASP A 151 -16.42 20.65 -5.82
CA ASP A 151 -17.66 21.32 -5.41
C ASP A 151 -18.90 20.51 -5.79
N GLN A 152 -18.87 19.87 -6.96
CA GLN A 152 -19.97 19.02 -7.40
C GLN A 152 -19.98 17.70 -6.61
N ALA A 153 -18.80 17.12 -6.33
CA ALA A 153 -18.66 15.95 -5.47
C ALA A 153 -19.21 16.23 -4.06
N MET A 154 -18.89 17.40 -3.49
CA MET A 154 -19.40 17.84 -2.19
C MET A 154 -20.94 17.90 -2.19
N LYS A 155 -21.57 18.52 -3.20
CA LYS A 155 -23.03 18.55 -3.33
C LYS A 155 -23.66 17.17 -3.41
N ALA A 156 -23.02 16.24 -4.15
CA ALA A 156 -23.49 14.86 -4.25
C ALA A 156 -23.45 14.14 -2.89
N PHE A 157 -22.36 14.30 -2.12
CA PHE A 157 -22.23 13.70 -0.79
C PHE A 157 -23.15 14.35 0.23
N GLN A 158 -23.33 15.66 0.20
CA GLN A 158 -24.29 16.36 1.06
C GLN A 158 -25.73 15.88 0.80
N ALA A 159 -26.10 15.65 -0.47
CA ALA A 159 -27.43 15.12 -0.82
C ALA A 159 -27.62 13.66 -0.30
N ILE A 160 -26.53 12.90 -0.13
CA ILE A 160 -26.60 11.60 0.55
C ILE A 160 -26.88 11.80 2.04
N LEU A 161 -26.17 12.72 2.71
CA LEU A 161 -26.33 12.97 4.14
C LEU A 161 -27.70 13.53 4.51
N GLN A 162 -28.40 14.20 3.59
CA GLN A 162 -29.79 14.61 3.80
C GLN A 162 -30.75 13.42 3.98
N THR A 163 -30.48 12.31 3.33
CA THR A 163 -31.31 11.09 3.38
C THR A 163 -30.74 10.02 4.31
N ASN A 164 -29.42 9.99 4.48
CA ASN A 164 -28.70 9.07 5.35
C ASN A 164 -27.62 9.84 6.15
N PRO A 165 -27.96 10.53 7.24
CA PRO A 165 -27.02 11.35 8.00
C PRO A 165 -25.98 10.52 8.76
N ASN A 166 -26.19 9.21 8.95
CA ASN A 166 -25.32 8.32 9.69
C ASN A 166 -24.45 7.44 8.75
N SER A 167 -23.81 8.08 7.74
CA SER A 167 -22.95 7.39 6.78
C SER A 167 -21.46 7.71 7.01
N PRO A 168 -20.68 6.85 7.72
CA PRO A 168 -19.25 7.07 7.95
C PRO A 168 -18.46 7.23 6.64
N ARG A 169 -18.82 6.41 5.63
CA ARG A 169 -18.23 6.44 4.30
C ARG A 169 -18.40 7.79 3.61
N THR A 170 -19.55 8.42 3.76
CA THR A 170 -19.83 9.73 3.14
C THR A 170 -19.06 10.85 3.86
N TYR A 171 -19.00 10.83 5.20
CA TYR A 171 -18.15 11.77 5.93
C TYR A 171 -16.68 11.62 5.60
N HIS A 172 -16.19 10.38 5.44
CA HIS A 172 -14.83 10.15 4.98
C HIS A 172 -14.57 10.73 3.59
N ALA A 173 -15.48 10.55 2.62
CA ALA A 173 -15.35 11.13 1.29
C ALA A 173 -15.36 12.68 1.32
N ILE A 174 -16.18 13.29 2.17
CA ILE A 174 -16.20 14.74 2.41
C ILE A 174 -14.85 15.20 3.00
N GLY A 175 -14.31 14.46 3.97
CA GLY A 175 -12.98 14.74 4.54
C GLY A 175 -11.89 14.72 3.46
N GLN A 176 -11.92 13.76 2.53
CA GLN A 176 -10.98 13.72 1.41
C GLN A 176 -11.11 14.92 0.46
N ILE A 177 -12.34 15.46 0.26
CA ILE A 177 -12.53 16.70 -0.51
C ILE A 177 -11.86 17.88 0.20
N TYR A 178 -12.04 18.00 1.51
CA TYR A 178 -11.40 19.07 2.29
C TYR A 178 -9.87 18.94 2.26
N GLU A 179 -9.31 17.74 2.36
CA GLU A 179 -7.85 17.52 2.17
C GLU A 179 -7.36 18.03 0.80
N LYS A 180 -8.13 17.77 -0.29
CA LYS A 180 -7.79 18.22 -1.64
C LYS A 180 -7.92 19.74 -1.82
N LYS A 181 -8.71 20.39 -0.97
CA LYS A 181 -8.86 21.86 -0.92
C LYS A 181 -7.91 22.52 0.09
N ASP A 182 -7.03 21.74 0.73
CA ASP A 182 -6.07 22.15 1.77
C ASP A 182 -6.75 22.72 3.03
N ASP A 183 -8.03 22.38 3.25
CA ASP A 183 -8.78 22.69 4.47
C ASP A 183 -8.66 21.55 5.47
N MET A 184 -7.55 21.52 6.20
CA MET A 184 -7.19 20.41 7.10
C MET A 184 -8.11 20.36 8.34
N ASP A 185 -8.61 21.48 8.83
CA ASP A 185 -9.49 21.52 9.99
C ASP A 185 -10.86 20.90 9.68
N SER A 186 -11.44 21.26 8.53
CA SER A 186 -12.68 20.65 8.05
C SER A 186 -12.50 19.17 7.71
N ALA A 187 -11.35 18.77 7.14
CA ALA A 187 -11.02 17.39 6.86
C ALA A 187 -10.96 16.57 8.15
N GLN A 188 -10.25 17.06 9.17
CA GLN A 188 -10.15 16.43 10.49
C GLN A 188 -11.53 16.24 11.11
N SER A 189 -12.37 17.28 11.09
CA SER A 189 -13.73 17.25 11.64
C SER A 189 -14.59 16.19 10.95
N ALA A 190 -14.50 16.09 9.62
CA ALA A 190 -15.26 15.12 8.84
C ALA A 190 -14.78 13.66 9.13
N PHE A 191 -13.48 13.42 9.26
CA PHE A 191 -12.96 12.09 9.62
C PHE A 191 -13.29 11.71 11.06
N GLN A 192 -13.26 12.65 12.00
CA GLN A 192 -13.72 12.44 13.37
C GLN A 192 -15.20 12.06 13.39
N LYS A 193 -16.05 12.73 12.60
CA LYS A 193 -17.46 12.38 12.48
C LYS A 193 -17.67 10.97 11.93
N ALA A 194 -16.86 10.56 10.97
CA ALA A 194 -16.87 9.19 10.48
C ALA A 194 -16.57 8.17 11.60
N LEU A 195 -15.60 8.47 12.49
CA LEU A 195 -15.25 7.62 13.63
C LEU A 195 -16.30 7.63 14.77
N GLU A 196 -16.96 8.75 15.00
CA GLU A 196 -18.10 8.80 15.94
C GLU A 196 -19.22 7.83 15.52
N LEU A 197 -19.48 7.75 14.21
CA LEU A 197 -20.48 6.85 13.64
C LEU A 197 -20.00 5.41 13.52
N SER A 198 -18.72 5.22 13.29
CA SER A 198 -18.10 3.89 13.17
C SER A 198 -16.67 3.92 13.75
N PRO A 199 -16.49 3.57 15.04
CA PRO A 199 -15.17 3.58 15.69
C PRO A 199 -14.14 2.63 15.06
N LYS A 200 -14.60 1.65 14.28
CA LYS A 200 -13.73 0.70 13.54
C LYS A 200 -13.50 1.10 12.08
N PHE A 201 -13.79 2.33 11.70
CA PHE A 201 -13.61 2.78 10.32
C PHE A 201 -12.13 3.12 10.04
N ILE A 202 -11.38 2.11 9.63
CA ILE A 202 -9.91 2.14 9.49
C ILE A 202 -9.43 3.31 8.63
N LYS A 203 -10.07 3.56 7.46
CA LYS A 203 -9.67 4.64 6.55
C LYS A 203 -9.70 6.02 7.20
N ALA A 204 -10.62 6.26 8.13
CA ALA A 204 -10.66 7.53 8.85
C ALA A 204 -9.53 7.62 9.89
N HIS A 205 -9.18 6.52 10.56
CA HIS A 205 -8.00 6.48 11.42
C HIS A 205 -6.72 6.77 10.65
N GLU A 206 -6.52 6.16 9.48
CA GLU A 206 -5.34 6.40 8.63
C GLU A 206 -5.24 7.86 8.18
N ARG A 207 -6.37 8.47 7.80
CA ARG A 207 -6.39 9.89 7.41
C ARG A 207 -6.07 10.82 8.57
N LEU A 208 -6.66 10.57 9.73
CA LEU A 208 -6.36 11.36 10.92
C LEU A 208 -4.91 11.21 11.37
N ALA A 209 -4.33 9.99 11.31
CA ALA A 209 -2.92 9.80 11.59
C ALA A 209 -2.05 10.70 10.67
N LYS A 210 -2.30 10.70 9.35
CA LYS A 210 -1.59 11.55 8.39
C LYS A 210 -1.78 13.05 8.63
N ILE A 211 -2.99 13.48 9.01
CA ILE A 211 -3.24 14.89 9.36
C ILE A 211 -2.42 15.30 10.59
N TYR A 212 -2.40 14.46 11.63
CA TYR A 212 -1.64 14.74 12.84
C TYR A 212 -0.12 14.65 12.63
N GLU A 213 0.37 13.79 11.72
CA GLU A 213 1.78 13.80 11.30
C GLU A 213 2.16 15.14 10.67
N LYS A 214 1.35 15.65 9.73
CA LYS A 214 1.56 16.95 9.11
C LYS A 214 1.45 18.13 10.09
N ALA A 215 0.63 17.98 11.11
CA ALA A 215 0.45 18.97 12.18
C ALA A 215 1.52 18.87 13.29
N GLU A 216 2.54 18.02 13.08
CA GLU A 216 3.62 17.78 14.06
C GLU A 216 3.11 17.31 15.44
N ASP A 217 1.97 16.58 15.47
CA ASP A 217 1.41 15.95 16.67
C ASP A 217 1.54 14.40 16.58
N PRO A 218 2.77 13.85 16.75
CA PRO A 218 3.00 12.43 16.59
C PRO A 218 2.29 11.57 17.64
N GLN A 219 1.92 12.13 18.80
CA GLN A 219 1.18 11.41 19.82
C GLN A 219 -0.26 11.10 19.37
N LYS A 220 -0.95 12.05 18.76
CA LYS A 220 -2.28 11.80 18.19
C LYS A 220 -2.19 10.92 16.96
N ALA A 221 -1.17 11.10 16.10
CA ALA A 221 -0.93 10.21 14.98
C ALA A 221 -0.78 8.76 15.43
N LEU A 222 0.04 8.52 16.47
CA LEU A 222 0.25 7.20 17.09
C LEU A 222 -1.05 6.56 17.52
N LYS A 223 -1.88 7.28 18.28
CA LYS A 223 -3.19 6.78 18.75
C LYS A 223 -4.05 6.26 17.60
N HIS A 224 -4.09 6.97 16.47
CA HIS A 224 -4.93 6.60 15.35
C HIS A 224 -4.34 5.43 14.56
N ILE A 225 -3.02 5.38 14.32
CA ILE A 225 -2.42 4.26 13.59
C ILE A 225 -2.47 2.96 14.40
N GLU A 226 -2.30 3.02 15.73
CA GLU A 226 -2.47 1.87 16.61
C GLU A 226 -3.92 1.37 16.60
N ALA A 227 -4.91 2.28 16.62
CA ALA A 227 -6.31 1.91 16.50
C ALA A 227 -6.60 1.18 15.17
N ALA A 228 -6.06 1.66 14.06
CA ALA A 228 -6.18 1.02 12.76
C ALA A 228 -5.54 -0.38 12.74
N LEU A 229 -4.33 -0.51 13.30
CA LEU A 229 -3.62 -1.79 13.40
C LEU A 229 -4.29 -2.78 14.36
N LYS A 230 -4.95 -2.30 15.41
CA LYS A 230 -5.74 -3.16 16.30
C LYS A 230 -6.91 -3.82 15.57
N ILE A 231 -7.51 -3.11 14.61
CA ILE A 231 -8.63 -3.62 13.81
C ILE A 231 -8.13 -4.56 12.70
N SER A 232 -7.06 -4.17 12.00
CA SER A 232 -6.49 -4.94 10.89
C SER A 232 -4.95 -4.93 10.99
N PRO A 233 -4.34 -5.91 11.67
CA PRO A 233 -2.91 -5.92 12.01
C PRO A 233 -2.00 -6.31 10.84
N LYS A 234 -2.52 -6.97 9.82
CA LYS A 234 -1.74 -7.52 8.69
C LYS A 234 -1.65 -6.53 7.52
N ASN A 235 -1.30 -5.27 7.80
CA ASN A 235 -1.08 -4.28 6.75
C ASN A 235 0.34 -3.73 6.84
N PRO A 236 1.19 -3.95 5.82
CA PRO A 236 2.59 -3.53 5.85
C PRO A 236 2.72 -2.01 5.87
N ASP A 237 1.92 -1.26 5.11
CA ASP A 237 1.99 0.21 5.05
C ASP A 237 1.69 0.85 6.40
N ARG A 238 0.71 0.34 7.14
CA ARG A 238 0.40 0.84 8.50
C ARG A 238 1.53 0.53 9.48
N ASN A 239 2.18 -0.63 9.37
CA ASN A 239 3.33 -0.95 10.21
C ASN A 239 4.51 -0.04 9.88
N VAL A 240 4.74 0.31 8.61
CA VAL A 240 5.75 1.31 8.24
C VAL A 240 5.39 2.68 8.79
N GLN A 241 4.14 3.11 8.65
CA GLN A 241 3.68 4.39 9.20
C GLN A 241 3.85 4.42 10.74
N LEU A 242 3.51 3.34 11.44
CA LEU A 242 3.77 3.21 12.88
C LEU A 242 5.25 3.38 13.20
N GLY A 243 6.14 2.70 12.45
CA GLY A 243 7.58 2.82 12.61
C GLY A 243 8.08 4.26 12.43
N LYS A 244 7.62 4.96 11.39
CA LYS A 244 7.96 6.37 11.15
C LYS A 244 7.51 7.28 12.29
N ILE A 245 6.30 7.10 12.79
CA ILE A 245 5.78 7.85 13.94
C ILE A 245 6.62 7.58 15.19
N GLN A 246 7.01 6.32 15.44
CA GLN A 246 7.85 5.96 16.59
C GLN A 246 9.24 6.58 16.49
N LEU A 247 9.84 6.69 15.27
CA LEU A 247 11.10 7.41 15.05
C LEU A 247 10.95 8.90 15.38
N THR A 248 9.87 9.53 14.96
CA THR A 248 9.59 10.95 15.30
C THR A 248 9.46 11.16 16.82
N LEU A 249 8.95 10.14 17.54
CA LEU A 249 8.86 10.15 19.00
C LEU A 249 10.19 9.79 19.71
N GLY A 250 11.23 9.42 18.96
CA GLY A 250 12.54 9.03 19.47
C GLY A 250 12.63 7.58 19.96
N ASP A 251 11.61 6.76 19.72
CA ASP A 251 11.56 5.34 20.13
C ASP A 251 12.01 4.44 18.97
N SER A 252 13.31 4.36 18.73
CA SER A 252 13.89 3.55 17.65
C SER A 252 13.60 2.06 17.83
N GLN A 253 13.49 1.57 19.06
CA GLN A 253 13.24 0.16 19.32
C GLN A 253 11.83 -0.25 18.86
N LYS A 254 10.79 0.54 19.21
CA LYS A 254 9.43 0.28 18.72
C LYS A 254 9.31 0.49 17.22
N ALA A 255 10.06 1.42 16.66
CA ALA A 255 10.13 1.59 15.21
C ALA A 255 10.64 0.32 14.52
N LYS A 256 11.75 -0.26 15.00
CA LYS A 256 12.29 -1.53 14.49
C LYS A 256 11.27 -2.66 14.57
N GLU A 257 10.55 -2.78 15.69
CA GLU A 257 9.52 -3.81 15.84
C GLU A 257 8.39 -3.65 14.80
N ALA A 258 7.96 -2.42 14.54
CA ALA A 258 6.94 -2.12 13.55
C ALA A 258 7.44 -2.40 12.12
N PHE A 259 8.65 -1.94 11.77
CA PHE A 259 9.27 -2.22 10.48
C PHE A 259 9.50 -3.71 10.23
N ASN A 260 9.96 -4.45 11.24
CA ASN A 260 10.13 -5.90 11.15
C ASN A 260 8.81 -6.63 10.87
N LYS A 261 7.68 -6.12 11.41
CA LYS A 261 6.35 -6.66 11.06
C LYS A 261 6.00 -6.38 9.61
N ALA A 262 6.30 -5.17 9.11
CA ALA A 262 6.07 -4.83 7.70
C ALA A 262 6.89 -5.73 6.75
N VAL A 263 8.19 -5.91 7.04
CA VAL A 263 9.08 -6.79 6.24
C VAL A 263 8.62 -8.24 6.28
N LYS A 264 8.17 -8.77 7.44
CA LYS A 264 7.62 -10.13 7.52
C LYS A 264 6.36 -10.33 6.69
N LEU A 265 5.58 -9.28 6.45
CA LEU A 265 4.39 -9.34 5.60
C LEU A 265 4.74 -9.27 4.11
N GLU A 266 5.87 -8.67 3.75
CA GLU A 266 6.36 -8.51 2.37
C GLU A 266 7.89 -8.76 2.31
N PRO A 267 8.36 -10.03 2.49
CA PRO A 267 9.78 -10.32 2.67
C PRO A 267 10.64 -10.03 1.42
N ASP A 268 10.05 -10.10 0.23
CA ASP A 268 10.75 -9.92 -1.05
C ASP A 268 10.55 -8.51 -1.64
N ASN A 269 10.12 -7.53 -0.82
CA ASN A 269 9.87 -6.17 -1.26
C ASN A 269 11.09 -5.26 -0.99
N ALA A 270 11.98 -5.14 -1.97
CA ALA A 270 13.17 -4.30 -1.89
C ALA A 270 12.81 -2.80 -1.71
N GLU A 271 11.70 -2.33 -2.31
CA GLU A 271 11.25 -0.94 -2.17
C GLU A 271 10.84 -0.63 -0.73
N ARG A 272 10.19 -1.58 -0.05
CA ARG A 272 9.82 -1.48 1.36
C ARG A 272 11.05 -1.33 2.26
N LEU A 273 12.09 -2.12 2.03
CA LEU A 273 13.35 -2.01 2.75
C LEU A 273 14.05 -0.67 2.49
N THR A 274 13.99 -0.18 1.26
CA THR A 274 14.48 1.17 0.91
C THR A 274 13.71 2.24 1.68
N GLU A 275 12.38 2.18 1.69
CA GLU A 275 11.51 3.13 2.44
C GLU A 275 11.85 3.14 3.95
N ILE A 276 12.10 1.98 4.53
CA ILE A 276 12.51 1.84 5.93
C ILE A 276 13.89 2.47 6.16
N GLY A 277 14.85 2.19 5.29
CA GLY A 277 16.19 2.78 5.33
C GLY A 277 16.15 4.30 5.25
N GLU A 278 15.31 4.87 4.37
CA GLU A 278 15.09 6.32 4.29
C GLU A 278 14.56 6.89 5.61
N ALA A 279 13.56 6.27 6.20
CA ALA A 279 12.98 6.71 7.46
C ALA A 279 14.00 6.74 8.59
N PHE A 280 14.88 5.74 8.70
CA PHE A 280 15.98 5.72 9.65
C PHE A 280 17.03 6.80 9.36
N LEU A 281 17.39 6.98 8.08
CA LEU A 281 18.40 7.95 7.67
C LEU A 281 17.97 9.40 7.93
N GLU A 282 16.71 9.72 7.65
CA GLU A 282 16.11 11.04 7.89
C GLU A 282 16.07 11.40 9.38
N THR A 283 15.83 10.41 10.23
CA THR A 283 15.75 10.59 11.69
C THR A 283 17.08 10.40 12.41
N GLY A 284 18.18 10.18 11.66
CA GLY A 284 19.55 10.14 12.21
C GLY A 284 20.02 8.76 12.67
N TYR A 285 19.20 7.71 12.55
CA TYR A 285 19.56 6.33 12.89
C TYR A 285 20.34 5.67 11.74
N SER A 286 21.55 6.18 11.49
CA SER A 286 22.35 5.83 10.30
C SER A 286 22.80 4.36 10.27
N GLU A 287 22.98 3.71 11.42
CA GLU A 287 23.34 2.28 11.51
C GLU A 287 22.15 1.41 11.01
N ASP A 288 20.94 1.69 11.51
CA ASP A 288 19.73 0.98 11.11
C ASP A 288 19.38 1.22 9.63
N ALA A 289 19.64 2.43 9.14
CA ALA A 289 19.51 2.76 7.73
C ALA A 289 20.46 1.90 6.87
N THR A 290 21.71 1.71 7.32
CA THR A 290 22.70 0.87 6.63
C THR A 290 22.20 -0.57 6.50
N GLU A 291 21.68 -1.17 7.57
CA GLU A 291 21.15 -2.53 7.56
C GLU A 291 19.96 -2.68 6.60
N ALA A 292 19.04 -1.71 6.61
CA ALA A 292 17.87 -1.73 5.74
C ALA A 292 18.25 -1.58 4.26
N PHE A 293 19.16 -0.65 3.92
CA PHE A 293 19.65 -0.47 2.56
C PHE A 293 20.43 -1.68 2.05
N GLN A 294 21.26 -2.30 2.90
CA GLN A 294 21.97 -3.53 2.53
C GLN A 294 20.99 -4.65 2.21
N SER A 295 19.97 -4.87 3.05
CA SER A 295 18.91 -5.86 2.80
C SER A 295 18.13 -5.57 1.52
N SER A 296 17.91 -4.29 1.18
CA SER A 296 17.29 -3.91 -0.10
C SER A 296 18.19 -4.27 -1.30
N LEU A 297 19.50 -4.05 -1.20
CA LEU A 297 20.47 -4.39 -2.25
C LEU A 297 20.66 -5.90 -2.41
N ASP A 298 20.49 -6.69 -1.34
CA ASP A 298 20.51 -8.15 -1.43
C ASP A 298 19.36 -8.68 -2.32
N LEU A 299 18.22 -7.98 -2.33
CA LEU A 299 17.09 -8.28 -3.20
C LEU A 299 17.20 -7.63 -4.60
N ASN A 300 17.77 -6.44 -4.68
CA ASN A 300 17.93 -5.70 -5.96
C ASN A 300 19.33 -5.09 -6.07
N PRO A 301 20.33 -5.87 -6.52
CA PRO A 301 21.74 -5.45 -6.58
C PRO A 301 22.05 -4.34 -7.59
N GLU A 302 21.12 -4.00 -8.48
CA GLU A 302 21.36 -2.99 -9.54
C GLU A 302 20.76 -1.62 -9.18
N ASN A 303 20.27 -1.43 -7.96
CA ASN A 303 19.65 -0.18 -7.55
C ASN A 303 20.68 0.89 -7.15
N ILE A 304 21.04 1.74 -8.11
CA ILE A 304 22.01 2.85 -7.95
C ILE A 304 21.58 3.79 -6.83
N HIS A 305 20.28 4.10 -6.74
CA HIS A 305 19.75 4.99 -5.71
C HIS A 305 20.05 4.45 -4.31
N VAL A 306 19.85 3.15 -4.08
CA VAL A 306 20.09 2.52 -2.77
C VAL A 306 21.58 2.49 -2.43
N TYR A 307 22.49 2.22 -3.38
CA TYR A 307 23.93 2.36 -3.16
C TYR A 307 24.31 3.78 -2.72
N ASN A 308 23.74 4.79 -3.39
CA ASN A 308 23.97 6.18 -3.03
C ASN A 308 23.48 6.50 -1.59
N ARG A 309 22.30 6.02 -1.22
CA ARG A 309 21.73 6.23 0.13
C ARG A 309 22.51 5.47 1.20
N LEU A 310 22.94 4.23 0.90
CA LEU A 310 23.83 3.45 1.77
C LEU A 310 25.16 4.19 2.02
N GLY A 311 25.79 4.73 0.97
CA GLY A 311 26.99 5.53 1.09
C GLY A 311 26.78 6.77 1.95
N ILE A 312 25.62 7.46 1.84
CA ILE A 312 25.29 8.59 2.72
C ILE A 312 25.15 8.15 4.19
N ALA A 313 24.50 7.00 4.44
CA ALA A 313 24.32 6.45 5.78
C ALA A 313 25.68 6.08 6.42
N LEU A 314 26.58 5.47 5.67
CA LEU A 314 27.94 5.12 6.11
C LEU A 314 28.79 6.38 6.38
N ARG A 315 28.70 7.38 5.50
CA ARG A 315 29.39 8.67 5.69
C ARG A 315 28.96 9.36 6.97
N LYS A 316 27.66 9.38 7.29
CA LYS A 316 27.14 9.93 8.55
C LYS A 316 27.65 9.17 9.80
N GLN A 317 28.09 7.93 9.64
CA GLN A 317 28.77 7.13 10.67
C GLN A 317 30.30 7.35 10.72
N ASN A 318 30.84 8.28 9.90
CA ASN A 318 32.27 8.50 9.68
C ASN A 318 33.01 7.29 9.04
N LYS A 319 32.30 6.34 8.44
CA LYS A 319 32.84 5.18 7.71
C LYS A 319 33.11 5.57 6.26
N HIS A 320 34.06 6.54 6.07
CA HIS A 320 34.28 7.17 4.77
C HIS A 320 34.77 6.23 3.70
N GLU A 321 35.64 5.26 4.03
CA GLU A 321 36.17 4.28 3.08
C GLU A 321 35.07 3.35 2.59
N GLU A 322 34.25 2.82 3.51
CA GLU A 322 33.09 1.98 3.18
C GLU A 322 32.08 2.76 2.32
N ALA A 323 31.80 4.02 2.66
CA ALA A 323 30.90 4.86 1.88
C ALA A 323 31.38 5.03 0.42
N ILE A 324 32.69 5.32 0.24
CA ILE A 324 33.29 5.45 -1.10
C ILE A 324 33.21 4.13 -1.86
N SER A 325 33.39 2.99 -1.20
CA SER A 325 33.24 1.68 -1.80
C SER A 325 31.83 1.46 -2.36
N GLU A 326 30.80 1.84 -1.60
CA GLU A 326 29.42 1.71 -2.05
C GLU A 326 29.09 2.66 -3.22
N TYR A 327 29.54 3.91 -3.17
CA TYR A 327 29.44 4.82 -4.30
C TYR A 327 30.16 4.32 -5.56
N GLN A 328 31.30 3.64 -5.41
CA GLN A 328 32.01 3.03 -6.55
C GLN A 328 31.22 1.88 -7.16
N LYS A 329 30.44 1.13 -6.37
CA LYS A 329 29.52 0.11 -6.92
C LYS A 329 28.42 0.79 -7.75
N ALA A 330 27.85 1.90 -7.27
CA ALA A 330 26.91 2.70 -8.05
C ALA A 330 27.51 3.17 -9.38
N LEU A 331 28.76 3.67 -9.39
CA LEU A 331 29.45 4.10 -10.61
C LEU A 331 29.85 2.97 -11.57
N LYS A 332 29.89 1.71 -11.11
CA LYS A 332 30.05 0.56 -12.02
C LYS A 332 28.77 0.31 -12.82
N ILE A 333 27.60 0.65 -12.29
CA ILE A 333 26.32 0.52 -12.95
C ILE A 333 26.06 1.74 -13.85
N ASP A 334 26.29 2.94 -13.33
CA ASP A 334 26.16 4.22 -14.06
C ASP A 334 27.43 5.08 -13.84
N PRO A 335 28.42 4.98 -14.77
CA PRO A 335 29.69 5.70 -14.64
C PRO A 335 29.59 7.23 -14.75
N GLU A 336 28.50 7.75 -15.33
CA GLU A 336 28.28 9.17 -15.59
C GLU A 336 27.29 9.81 -14.60
N ASN A 337 27.14 9.22 -13.40
CA ASN A 337 26.26 9.76 -12.37
C ASN A 337 26.95 10.88 -11.57
N GLU A 338 26.65 12.13 -11.92
CA GLU A 338 27.22 13.33 -11.29
C GLU A 338 26.93 13.45 -9.81
N TYR A 339 25.77 12.99 -9.35
CA TYR A 339 25.40 13.01 -7.92
C TYR A 339 26.21 12.01 -7.10
N VAL A 340 26.49 10.84 -7.65
CA VAL A 340 27.36 9.85 -6.98
C VAL A 340 28.80 10.36 -6.91
N LEU A 341 29.32 10.93 -8.01
CA LEU A 341 30.65 11.57 -8.01
C LEU A 341 30.75 12.70 -6.99
N PHE A 342 29.72 13.55 -6.90
CA PHE A 342 29.66 14.59 -5.88
C PHE A 342 29.69 14.01 -4.46
N ASN A 343 28.93 12.94 -4.20
CA ASN A 343 28.91 12.30 -2.88
C ASN A 343 30.24 11.62 -2.50
N ILE A 344 30.99 11.09 -3.48
CA ILE A 344 32.37 10.64 -3.26
C ILE A 344 33.26 11.86 -2.85
N GLY A 345 33.12 12.97 -3.55
CA GLY A 345 33.83 14.22 -3.19
C GLY A 345 33.53 14.68 -1.76
N ARG A 346 32.23 14.61 -1.37
CA ARG A 346 31.82 14.93 0.02
C ARG A 346 32.41 13.95 1.03
N ALA A 347 32.46 12.65 0.73
CA ALA A 347 33.07 11.65 1.60
C ALA A 347 34.59 11.94 1.81
N TYR A 348 35.30 12.26 0.74
CA TYR A 348 36.72 12.63 0.84
C TYR A 348 36.90 13.94 1.58
N GLN A 349 36.04 14.95 1.37
CA GLN A 349 36.11 16.24 2.09
C GLN A 349 35.95 16.04 3.60
N GLU A 350 34.95 15.27 4.02
CA GLU A 350 34.72 14.97 5.45
C GLU A 350 35.81 14.07 6.05
N TRP A 351 36.45 13.23 5.23
CA TRP A 351 37.61 12.43 5.64
C TRP A 351 38.90 13.26 5.73
N GLY A 352 38.90 14.53 5.32
CA GLY A 352 40.06 15.42 5.32
C GLY A 352 41.01 15.23 4.12
N ARG A 353 40.59 14.47 3.09
CA ARG A 353 41.39 14.22 1.88
C ARG A 353 41.04 15.24 0.79
N LYS A 354 41.58 16.46 0.99
CA LYS A 354 41.22 17.65 0.19
C LYS A 354 41.44 17.45 -1.32
N GLU A 355 42.58 16.91 -1.72
CA GLU A 355 42.95 16.74 -3.14
C GLU A 355 42.01 15.77 -3.84
N ASP A 356 41.65 14.67 -3.20
CA ASP A 356 40.69 13.71 -3.72
C ASP A 356 39.30 14.32 -3.82
N ALA A 357 38.85 15.07 -2.82
CA ALA A 357 37.58 15.77 -2.84
C ALA A 357 37.47 16.72 -4.04
N ILE A 358 38.48 17.57 -4.27
CA ILE A 358 38.54 18.48 -5.41
C ILE A 358 38.47 17.73 -6.72
N LYS A 359 39.18 16.62 -6.86
CA LYS A 359 39.19 15.80 -8.06
C LYS A 359 37.77 15.29 -8.39
N TYR A 360 37.02 14.79 -7.40
CA TYR A 360 35.70 14.24 -7.64
C TYR A 360 34.62 15.32 -7.85
N PHE A 361 34.73 16.48 -7.17
CA PHE A 361 33.85 17.62 -7.46
C PHE A 361 34.05 18.17 -8.89
N LYS A 362 35.31 18.24 -9.36
CA LYS A 362 35.57 18.62 -10.75
C LYS A 362 34.99 17.63 -11.74
N LYS A 363 35.12 16.33 -11.51
CA LYS A 363 34.46 15.30 -12.34
C LYS A 363 32.95 15.44 -12.39
N ALA A 364 32.31 15.73 -11.26
CA ALA A 364 30.87 15.98 -11.22
C ALA A 364 30.49 17.21 -12.06
N LEU A 365 31.31 18.26 -12.06
CA LEU A 365 31.11 19.46 -12.88
C LEU A 365 31.39 19.24 -14.39
N GLU A 366 32.29 18.31 -14.73
CA GLU A 366 32.52 17.92 -16.13
C GLU A 366 31.27 17.30 -16.74
N LEU A 367 30.48 16.55 -15.93
CA LEU A 367 29.22 15.94 -16.38
C LEU A 367 28.04 16.92 -16.30
N TYR A 368 28.00 17.74 -15.25
CA TYR A 368 26.97 18.74 -15.06
C TYR A 368 27.60 20.09 -14.67
N GLU A 369 27.90 20.94 -15.66
CA GLU A 369 28.53 22.25 -15.49
C GLU A 369 27.71 23.18 -14.57
N GLY A 370 26.40 23.02 -14.57
CA GLY A 370 25.44 23.79 -13.75
C GLY A 370 25.35 23.39 -12.28
N PHE A 371 26.08 22.39 -11.78
CA PHE A 371 25.90 21.78 -10.45
C PHE A 371 26.27 22.74 -9.30
N PRO A 372 25.31 23.41 -8.64
CA PRO A 372 25.59 24.49 -7.70
C PRO A 372 26.28 23.99 -6.44
N GLU A 373 25.94 22.78 -5.95
CA GLU A 373 26.52 22.20 -4.74
C GLU A 373 28.00 21.84 -4.94
N ALA A 374 28.38 21.34 -6.12
CA ALA A 374 29.75 21.03 -6.46
C ALA A 374 30.60 22.32 -6.58
N LYS A 375 30.03 23.37 -7.17
CA LYS A 375 30.69 24.71 -7.23
C LYS A 375 30.89 25.29 -5.83
N ALA A 376 29.90 25.19 -4.96
CA ALA A 376 29.99 25.66 -3.59
C ALA A 376 31.08 24.90 -2.82
N ALA A 377 31.12 23.58 -2.93
CA ALA A 377 32.11 22.74 -2.26
C ALA A 377 33.55 23.03 -2.73
N LEU A 378 33.76 23.29 -4.02
CA LEU A 378 35.08 23.69 -4.53
C LEU A 378 35.53 25.08 -3.99
N LYS A 379 34.62 26.05 -3.93
CA LYS A 379 34.89 27.35 -3.32
C LYS A 379 35.29 27.24 -1.84
N GLU A 380 34.59 26.40 -1.06
CA GLU A 380 34.93 26.10 0.33
C GLU A 380 36.34 25.53 0.46
N LEU A 381 36.78 24.75 -0.51
CA LEU A 381 38.14 24.20 -0.57
C LEU A 381 39.19 25.17 -1.17
N GLY A 382 38.79 26.41 -1.51
CA GLY A 382 39.68 27.46 -2.05
C GLY A 382 39.98 27.35 -3.54
N GLU A 383 39.22 26.56 -4.28
CA GLU A 383 39.35 26.44 -5.73
C GLU A 383 38.53 27.55 -6.47
N LYS A 384 39.11 28.02 -7.59
CA LYS A 384 38.40 28.94 -8.51
C LYS A 384 37.49 28.09 -9.41
N VAL A 385 36.19 28.42 -9.46
CA VAL A 385 35.18 27.70 -10.27
C VAL A 385 34.53 28.69 -11.25
#